data_fffff69d17f1670554cf5240b18466ca
#
_entry.id   fffff69d17f1670554cf5240b18466ca
#
_cell.length_a   1.000
_cell.length_b   1.000
_cell.length_c   1.000
_cell.angle_alpha   90.00
_cell.angle_beta   90.00
_cell.angle_gamma   90.00
#
_symmetry.space_group_name_H-M   'P 1'
#
loop_
_entity.id
_entity.type
_entity.pdbx_description
1 polymer ?
#
loop_
_entity_poly.entity_id
_entity_poly.type
_entity_poly.pdbx_seq_one_letter_code
_entity_poly.pdbx_strand_id
1 'polypeptide(L)'
;ADPKLLVKLLDAGQRLPVHAHPDTAFAQEHLLRPHGKAEAWHILTGGEVFLGLREDVTLPELSHLVEDKRTEELLDLLHRRTVRPGDTVFVPPGVLHAIGENVFLAEIQEPEDLSILLEWEGFAIDGSRDGHLGLGFDIALHAVECHRMSDEQLSSLITHGPALPTSADPYFRLDRRRLEDGSILDAGFAVLIVVGGAGRLSRDDRSVAIQSGDTVLLEHAGGLVRVAGSVDVVEMRPPVSATASTKQRPAAAEQQVS
;
A
#
# COMPACT_ATOMS: atom_id res chain seq x y z
N ALA A 1 18.16 12.91 -4.02
CA ALA A 1 17.90 11.47 -4.01
C ALA A 1 16.38 11.28 -4.01
N ASP A 2 15.90 10.39 -4.84
CA ASP A 2 14.50 10.00 -4.89
C ASP A 2 14.22 9.02 -3.74
N PRO A 3 13.28 9.30 -2.81
CA PRO A 3 12.93 8.37 -1.72
C PRO A 3 12.25 7.10 -2.23
N LYS A 4 11.77 7.08 -3.47
CA LYS A 4 11.08 5.96 -4.14
C LYS A 4 9.81 5.49 -3.44
N LEU A 5 9.22 6.32 -2.63
CA LEU A 5 7.95 6.02 -1.97
C LEU A 5 7.16 7.30 -1.66
N LEU A 6 5.86 7.13 -1.54
CA LEU A 6 4.92 8.09 -1.00
C LEU A 6 4.14 7.42 0.13
N VAL A 7 3.86 8.15 1.19
CA VAL A 7 3.06 7.68 2.33
C VAL A 7 1.87 8.61 2.50
N LYS A 8 0.69 8.03 2.67
CA LYS A 8 -0.57 8.75 2.89
C LYS A 8 -1.29 8.18 4.12
N LEU A 9 -2.06 9.01 4.80
CA LEU A 9 -3.15 8.59 5.68
C LEU A 9 -4.45 8.79 4.92
N LEU A 10 -5.22 7.72 4.75
CA LEU A 10 -6.45 7.72 3.99
C LEU A 10 -7.61 7.33 4.89
N ASP A 11 -8.57 8.25 5.03
CA ASP A 11 -9.83 8.05 5.76
C ASP A 11 -10.97 8.04 4.75
N ALA A 12 -11.50 6.85 4.49
CA ALA A 12 -12.51 6.63 3.46
C ALA A 12 -13.91 7.01 3.97
N GLY A 13 -14.26 8.30 3.94
CA GLY A 13 -15.59 8.77 4.30
C GLY A 13 -16.72 8.27 3.38
N GLN A 14 -16.38 7.74 2.22
CA GLN A 14 -17.19 6.93 1.33
C GLN A 14 -16.31 5.85 0.69
N ARG A 15 -16.89 4.79 0.12
CA ARG A 15 -16.13 3.79 -0.66
C ARG A 15 -15.35 4.49 -1.78
N LEU A 16 -14.12 4.07 -2.01
CA LEU A 16 -13.36 4.55 -3.16
C LEU A 16 -13.80 3.87 -4.45
N PRO A 17 -13.62 4.50 -5.62
CA PRO A 17 -13.94 3.90 -6.92
C PRO A 17 -13.21 2.57 -7.13
N VAL A 18 -13.78 1.68 -7.94
CA VAL A 18 -13.03 0.53 -8.46
C VAL A 18 -11.96 1.04 -9.42
N HIS A 19 -10.72 0.68 -9.16
CA HIS A 19 -9.57 1.13 -9.94
C HIS A 19 -8.42 0.13 -9.92
N ALA A 20 -7.43 0.36 -10.76
CA ALA A 20 -6.15 -0.34 -10.76
C ALA A 20 -5.01 0.63 -11.03
N HIS A 21 -3.79 0.18 -10.81
CA HIS A 21 -2.58 0.97 -11.03
C HIS A 21 -1.67 0.28 -12.05
N PRO A 22 -1.04 1.04 -12.97
CA PRO A 22 -0.09 0.46 -13.91
C PRO A 22 1.19 0.01 -13.23
N ASP A 23 1.85 -0.98 -13.80
CA ASP A 23 3.21 -1.34 -13.45
C ASP A 23 4.24 -0.35 -14.01
N THR A 24 5.50 -0.52 -13.63
CA THR A 24 6.59 0.34 -14.09
C THR A 24 6.81 0.26 -15.62
N ALA A 25 6.63 -0.92 -16.23
CA ALA A 25 6.83 -1.08 -17.68
C ALA A 25 5.78 -0.29 -18.46
N PHE A 26 4.50 -0.45 -18.09
CA PHE A 26 3.41 0.32 -18.68
C PHE A 26 3.56 1.83 -18.46
N ALA A 27 3.94 2.24 -17.24
CA ALA A 27 4.13 3.65 -16.91
C ALA A 27 5.26 4.29 -17.72
N GLN A 28 6.34 3.57 -17.96
CA GLN A 28 7.45 4.04 -18.79
C GLN A 28 7.07 4.13 -20.27
N GLU A 29 6.40 3.11 -20.79
CA GLU A 29 6.04 3.03 -22.21
C GLU A 29 4.97 4.05 -22.61
N HIS A 30 3.91 4.17 -21.81
CA HIS A 30 2.73 4.94 -22.21
C HIS A 30 2.61 6.30 -21.53
N LEU A 31 3.21 6.49 -20.35
CA LEU A 31 3.03 7.70 -19.54
C LEU A 31 4.31 8.51 -19.38
N LEU A 32 5.47 7.98 -19.81
CA LEU A 32 6.79 8.58 -19.63
C LEU A 32 7.10 8.85 -18.14
N ARG A 33 6.61 7.96 -17.25
CA ARG A 33 6.85 8.00 -15.82
C ARG A 33 7.89 6.97 -15.40
N PRO A 34 8.77 7.28 -14.43
CA PRO A 34 9.84 6.38 -14.03
C PRO A 34 9.37 5.17 -13.21
N HIS A 35 8.21 5.26 -12.58
CA HIS A 35 7.65 4.24 -11.70
C HIS A 35 6.19 3.93 -12.06
N GLY A 36 5.75 2.74 -11.76
CA GLY A 36 4.35 2.37 -11.67
C GLY A 36 3.74 2.78 -10.32
N LYS A 37 2.70 2.07 -9.88
CA LYS A 37 2.11 2.28 -8.57
C LYS A 37 1.74 0.94 -7.92
N ALA A 38 2.73 0.24 -7.39
CA ALA A 38 2.46 -0.75 -6.35
C ALA A 38 2.09 0.00 -5.06
N GLU A 39 1.16 -0.54 -4.28
CA GLU A 39 0.80 0.05 -2.99
C GLU A 39 0.55 -1.02 -1.92
N ALA A 40 0.58 -0.62 -0.66
CA ALA A 40 0.18 -1.45 0.45
C ALA A 40 -0.45 -0.61 1.56
N TRP A 41 -1.36 -1.24 2.28
CA TRP A 41 -2.15 -0.62 3.33
C TRP A 41 -1.83 -1.24 4.69
N HIS A 42 -1.64 -0.43 5.70
CA HIS A 42 -1.73 -0.83 7.09
C HIS A 42 -3.06 -0.33 7.65
N ILE A 43 -3.90 -1.25 8.08
CA ILE A 43 -5.27 -0.94 8.50
C ILE A 43 -5.27 -0.38 9.93
N LEU A 44 -5.80 0.82 10.08
CA LEU A 44 -5.97 1.52 11.36
C LEU A 44 -7.40 1.36 11.90
N THR A 45 -8.40 1.49 11.03
CA THR A 45 -9.80 1.13 11.33
C THR A 45 -10.26 0.13 10.29
N GLY A 46 -10.76 -1.01 10.72
CA GLY A 46 -11.19 -2.09 9.85
C GLY A 46 -12.50 -1.79 9.12
N GLY A 47 -12.79 -2.60 8.13
CA GLY A 47 -13.96 -2.52 7.28
C GLY A 47 -13.88 -3.52 6.14
N GLU A 48 -14.49 -3.21 5.03
CA GLU A 48 -14.45 -4.04 3.84
C GLU A 48 -13.50 -3.47 2.80
N VAL A 49 -12.82 -4.35 2.08
CA VAL A 49 -12.02 -4.03 0.91
C VAL A 49 -12.38 -4.99 -0.23
N PHE A 50 -12.19 -4.55 -1.44
CA PHE A 50 -12.39 -5.32 -2.65
C PHE A 50 -11.03 -5.47 -3.33
N LEU A 51 -10.63 -6.70 -3.70
CA LEU A 51 -9.26 -6.95 -4.16
C LEU A 51 -9.20 -8.16 -5.10
N GLY A 52 -8.79 -7.93 -6.34
CA GLY A 52 -8.59 -8.97 -7.35
C GLY A 52 -9.88 -9.61 -7.87
N LEU A 53 -9.82 -10.13 -9.08
CA LEU A 53 -10.95 -10.73 -9.78
C LEU A 53 -11.28 -12.12 -9.24
N ARG A 54 -12.56 -12.45 -9.13
CA ARG A 54 -13.09 -13.78 -8.75
C ARG A 54 -13.17 -14.74 -9.93
N GLU A 55 -13.17 -14.23 -11.14
CA GLU A 55 -13.20 -14.97 -12.40
C GLU A 55 -12.39 -14.23 -13.47
N ASP A 56 -12.01 -14.94 -14.54
CA ASP A 56 -11.34 -14.31 -15.68
C ASP A 56 -12.33 -13.41 -16.41
N VAL A 57 -11.85 -12.23 -16.80
CA VAL A 57 -12.62 -11.24 -17.59
C VAL A 57 -11.81 -10.88 -18.81
N THR A 58 -12.42 -10.80 -19.97
CA THR A 58 -11.73 -10.31 -21.18
C THR A 58 -11.68 -8.79 -21.20
N LEU A 59 -10.68 -8.21 -21.87
CA LEU A 59 -10.60 -6.75 -22.05
C LEU A 59 -11.87 -6.14 -22.69
N PRO A 60 -12.49 -6.75 -23.72
CA PRO A 60 -13.76 -6.25 -24.25
C PRO A 60 -14.90 -6.24 -23.22
N GLU A 61 -15.03 -7.29 -22.40
CA GLU A 61 -16.04 -7.33 -21.33
C GLU A 61 -15.78 -6.24 -20.30
N LEU A 62 -14.53 -6.06 -19.88
CA LEU A 62 -14.15 -5.01 -18.93
C LEU A 62 -14.44 -3.61 -19.52
N SER A 63 -14.11 -3.38 -20.82
CA SER A 63 -14.42 -2.13 -21.50
C SER A 63 -15.93 -1.83 -21.52
N HIS A 64 -16.76 -2.82 -21.82
CA HIS A 64 -18.22 -2.64 -21.79
C HIS A 64 -18.74 -2.31 -20.39
N LEU A 65 -18.21 -2.94 -19.33
CA LEU A 65 -18.60 -2.62 -17.96
C LEU A 65 -18.27 -1.18 -17.57
N VAL A 66 -17.11 -0.68 -18.02
CA VAL A 66 -16.67 0.71 -17.79
C VAL A 66 -17.53 1.69 -18.59
N GLU A 67 -17.73 1.45 -19.89
CA GLU A 67 -18.50 2.31 -20.81
C GLU A 67 -19.96 2.42 -20.36
N ASP A 68 -20.57 1.29 -19.98
CA ASP A 68 -21.96 1.20 -19.53
C ASP A 68 -22.14 1.56 -18.06
N LYS A 69 -21.02 1.90 -17.34
CA LYS A 69 -21.00 2.27 -15.94
C LYS A 69 -21.67 1.23 -15.03
N ARG A 70 -21.33 -0.03 -15.24
CA ARG A 70 -21.90 -1.19 -14.54
C ARG A 70 -21.22 -1.42 -13.19
N THR A 71 -21.30 -0.42 -12.30
CA THR A 71 -20.63 -0.39 -10.98
C THR A 71 -20.91 -1.64 -10.13
N GLU A 72 -22.14 -2.07 -10.01
CA GLU A 72 -22.54 -3.24 -9.23
C GLU A 72 -21.84 -4.51 -9.75
N GLU A 73 -21.80 -4.69 -11.07
CA GLU A 73 -21.16 -5.84 -11.71
C GLU A 73 -19.63 -5.79 -11.54
N LEU A 74 -19.02 -4.61 -11.66
CA LEU A 74 -17.58 -4.44 -11.37
C LEU A 74 -17.23 -4.84 -9.93
N LEU A 75 -18.06 -4.45 -8.97
CA LEU A 75 -17.86 -4.83 -7.57
C LEU A 75 -18.09 -6.33 -7.33
N ASP A 76 -19.08 -6.93 -8.01
CA ASP A 76 -19.37 -8.36 -7.90
C ASP A 76 -18.27 -9.24 -8.51
N LEU A 77 -17.50 -8.71 -9.47
CA LEU A 77 -16.32 -9.39 -10.01
C LEU A 77 -15.17 -9.47 -9.00
N LEU A 78 -15.15 -8.63 -7.96
CA LEU A 78 -14.03 -8.58 -7.03
C LEU A 78 -14.26 -9.46 -5.81
N HIS A 79 -13.16 -9.97 -5.25
CA HIS A 79 -13.21 -10.58 -3.92
C HIS A 79 -13.47 -9.50 -2.87
N ARG A 80 -14.53 -9.69 -2.09
CA ARG A 80 -14.83 -8.86 -0.92
C ARG A 80 -14.20 -9.48 0.33
N ARG A 81 -13.42 -8.70 1.06
CA ARG A 81 -12.72 -9.15 2.28
C ARG A 81 -12.93 -8.15 3.41
N THR A 82 -13.14 -8.68 4.60
CA THR A 82 -13.14 -7.88 5.82
C THR A 82 -11.72 -7.81 6.36
N VAL A 83 -11.22 -6.60 6.56
CA VAL A 83 -9.93 -6.31 7.18
C VAL A 83 -10.12 -5.72 8.58
N ARG A 84 -9.14 -5.92 9.45
CA ARG A 84 -9.17 -5.51 10.86
C ARG A 84 -7.99 -4.58 11.17
N PRO A 85 -8.09 -3.77 12.22
CA PRO A 85 -6.95 -2.98 12.69
C PRO A 85 -5.71 -3.87 12.90
N GLY A 86 -4.59 -3.47 12.31
CA GLY A 86 -3.34 -4.20 12.37
C GLY A 86 -3.08 -5.15 11.20
N ASP A 87 -4.07 -5.40 10.34
CA ASP A 87 -3.85 -6.12 9.08
C ASP A 87 -3.03 -5.27 8.12
N THR A 88 -2.32 -5.95 7.22
CA THR A 88 -1.68 -5.33 6.07
C THR A 88 -2.17 -5.96 4.78
N VAL A 89 -2.35 -5.15 3.75
CA VAL A 89 -2.79 -5.58 2.42
C VAL A 89 -1.77 -5.07 1.41
N PHE A 90 -1.20 -5.97 0.63
CA PHE A 90 -0.38 -5.60 -0.52
C PHE A 90 -1.24 -5.62 -1.79
N VAL A 91 -1.19 -4.56 -2.57
CA VAL A 91 -1.88 -4.42 -3.85
C VAL A 91 -0.82 -4.35 -4.95
N PRO A 92 -0.57 -5.47 -5.65
CA PRO A 92 0.32 -5.47 -6.80
C PRO A 92 -0.22 -4.58 -7.92
N PRO A 93 0.64 -4.00 -8.77
CA PRO A 93 0.20 -3.31 -9.97
C PRO A 93 -0.72 -4.18 -10.83
N GLY A 94 -1.69 -3.58 -11.49
CA GLY A 94 -2.69 -4.25 -12.32
C GLY A 94 -3.89 -4.79 -11.55
N VAL A 95 -3.78 -5.06 -10.27
CA VAL A 95 -4.86 -5.66 -9.49
C VAL A 95 -5.99 -4.67 -9.25
N LEU A 96 -7.19 -5.02 -9.73
CA LEU A 96 -8.41 -4.25 -9.46
C LEU A 96 -8.75 -4.27 -7.98
N HIS A 97 -9.05 -3.09 -7.43
CA HIS A 97 -9.38 -2.95 -6.02
C HIS A 97 -10.26 -1.74 -5.72
N ALA A 98 -10.87 -1.76 -4.53
CA ALA A 98 -11.56 -0.61 -3.94
C ALA A 98 -11.48 -0.71 -2.40
N ILE A 99 -11.44 0.44 -1.74
CA ILE A 99 -11.47 0.55 -0.28
C ILE A 99 -12.89 0.91 0.14
N GLY A 100 -13.47 0.13 1.03
CA GLY A 100 -14.82 0.35 1.54
C GLY A 100 -14.94 1.60 2.41
N GLU A 101 -16.18 2.01 2.62
CA GLU A 101 -16.51 3.16 3.47
C GLU A 101 -16.06 2.93 4.92
N ASN A 102 -15.62 4.00 5.58
CA ASN A 102 -15.16 4.04 6.96
C ASN A 102 -13.87 3.24 7.26
N VAL A 103 -13.17 2.74 6.24
CA VAL A 103 -11.82 2.20 6.42
C VAL A 103 -10.84 3.35 6.57
N PHE A 104 -10.06 3.32 7.66
CA PHE A 104 -8.94 4.23 7.87
C PHE A 104 -7.63 3.45 7.82
N LEU A 105 -6.70 3.89 7.01
CA LEU A 105 -5.44 3.18 6.77
C LEU A 105 -4.25 4.12 6.55
N ALA A 106 -3.06 3.58 6.76
CA ALA A 106 -1.82 4.16 6.30
C ALA A 106 -1.38 3.44 5.02
N GLU A 107 -1.26 4.17 3.93
CA GLU A 107 -0.83 3.69 2.63
C GLU A 107 0.64 4.00 2.39
N ILE A 108 1.38 3.01 1.91
CA ILE A 108 2.69 3.19 1.29
C ILE A 108 2.58 2.81 -0.18
N GLN A 109 3.14 3.61 -1.07
CA GLN A 109 3.10 3.36 -2.51
C GLN A 109 4.40 3.80 -3.19
N GLU A 110 4.62 3.36 -4.43
CA GLU A 110 5.60 3.98 -5.32
C GLU A 110 5.26 5.47 -5.53
N PRO A 111 6.24 6.35 -5.81
CA PRO A 111 6.05 7.81 -5.73
C PRO A 111 5.26 8.41 -6.90
N GLU A 112 4.38 7.66 -7.51
CA GLU A 112 3.50 8.12 -8.59
C GLU A 112 2.03 8.02 -8.14
N ASP A 113 1.19 8.94 -8.63
CA ASP A 113 -0.25 8.91 -8.38
C ASP A 113 -1.00 8.57 -9.66
N LEU A 114 -0.86 7.33 -10.10
CA LEU A 114 -1.37 6.79 -11.35
C LEU A 114 -2.54 5.84 -11.05
N SER A 115 -3.77 6.26 -11.37
CA SER A 115 -4.96 5.43 -11.17
C SER A 115 -5.78 5.34 -12.46
N ILE A 116 -6.08 4.11 -12.87
CA ILE A 116 -7.04 3.81 -13.95
C ILE A 116 -8.36 3.52 -13.26
N LEU A 117 -9.31 4.44 -13.40
CA LEU A 117 -10.61 4.37 -12.75
C LEU A 117 -11.59 3.61 -13.64
N LEU A 118 -12.19 2.56 -13.12
CA LEU A 118 -13.22 1.79 -13.82
C LEU A 118 -14.64 2.24 -13.41
N GLU A 119 -14.70 3.09 -12.40
CA GLU A 119 -15.94 3.61 -11.82
C GLU A 119 -15.75 5.08 -11.45
N TRP A 120 -16.78 5.91 -11.64
CA TRP A 120 -16.75 7.31 -11.21
C TRP A 120 -18.13 7.90 -10.89
N GLU A 121 -19.23 7.18 -11.12
CA GLU A 121 -20.55 7.67 -10.73
C GLU A 121 -20.67 7.76 -9.21
N GLY A 122 -21.18 8.89 -8.73
CA GLY A 122 -21.26 9.16 -7.29
C GLY A 122 -19.97 9.73 -6.66
N PHE A 123 -18.92 9.94 -7.46
CA PHE A 123 -17.68 10.57 -7.02
C PHE A 123 -17.48 11.94 -7.69
N ALA A 124 -16.73 12.82 -7.02
CA ALA A 124 -16.39 14.15 -7.56
C ALA A 124 -15.26 14.08 -8.60
N ILE A 125 -15.37 13.16 -9.56
CA ILE A 125 -14.36 12.84 -10.57
C ILE A 125 -15.07 12.72 -11.92
N ASP A 126 -14.47 13.28 -12.98
CA ASP A 126 -14.88 13.02 -14.35
C ASP A 126 -14.04 11.86 -14.92
N GLY A 127 -14.45 10.61 -14.63
CA GLY A 127 -13.71 9.42 -15.02
C GLY A 127 -13.64 9.23 -16.52
N SER A 128 -14.62 9.74 -17.29
CA SER A 128 -14.57 9.67 -18.77
C SER A 128 -13.42 10.50 -19.34
N ARG A 129 -12.95 11.53 -18.63
CA ARG A 129 -11.82 12.37 -18.99
C ARG A 129 -10.54 11.96 -18.26
N ASP A 130 -10.63 11.71 -16.96
CA ASP A 130 -9.46 11.59 -16.07
C ASP A 130 -9.16 10.12 -15.71
N GLY A 131 -10.13 9.20 -15.88
CA GLY A 131 -10.03 7.82 -15.42
C GLY A 131 -9.05 6.94 -16.20
N HIS A 132 -8.56 7.38 -17.34
CA HIS A 132 -7.69 6.61 -18.23
C HIS A 132 -6.29 7.24 -18.39
N LEU A 133 -5.87 8.11 -17.48
CA LEU A 133 -4.53 8.75 -17.48
C LEU A 133 -4.19 9.53 -18.76
N GLY A 134 -5.20 9.97 -19.53
CA GLY A 134 -5.03 10.64 -20.82
C GLY A 134 -4.80 9.72 -22.03
N LEU A 135 -4.79 8.39 -21.84
CA LEU A 135 -4.48 7.40 -22.89
C LEU A 135 -5.72 6.94 -23.67
N GLY A 136 -6.93 7.11 -23.12
CA GLY A 136 -8.14 6.41 -23.54
C GLY A 136 -8.21 5.01 -22.92
N PHE A 137 -9.43 4.50 -22.72
CA PHE A 137 -9.64 3.18 -22.10
C PHE A 137 -9.10 2.03 -22.94
N ASP A 138 -9.10 2.15 -24.26
CA ASP A 138 -8.51 1.14 -25.16
C ASP A 138 -7.06 0.80 -24.82
N ILE A 139 -6.29 1.79 -24.37
CA ILE A 139 -4.90 1.59 -23.96
C ILE A 139 -4.81 1.35 -22.45
N ALA A 140 -5.51 2.16 -21.65
CA ALA A 140 -5.35 2.13 -20.19
C ALA A 140 -5.73 0.77 -19.60
N LEU A 141 -6.78 0.10 -20.12
CA LEU A 141 -7.22 -1.20 -19.61
C LEU A 141 -6.20 -2.33 -19.84
N HIS A 142 -5.20 -2.17 -20.70
CA HIS A 142 -4.10 -3.13 -20.83
C HIS A 142 -3.18 -3.17 -19.59
N ALA A 143 -3.25 -2.18 -18.71
CA ALA A 143 -2.55 -2.20 -17.42
C ALA A 143 -3.30 -2.98 -16.34
N VAL A 144 -4.52 -3.46 -16.60
CA VAL A 144 -5.36 -4.17 -15.64
C VAL A 144 -5.12 -5.68 -15.74
N GLU A 145 -4.95 -6.34 -14.60
CA GLU A 145 -4.89 -7.80 -14.53
C GLU A 145 -6.30 -8.38 -14.69
N CYS A 146 -6.51 -9.10 -15.79
CA CYS A 146 -7.79 -9.65 -16.18
C CYS A 146 -8.01 -11.12 -15.77
N HIS A 147 -7.01 -11.75 -15.15
CA HIS A 147 -7.12 -13.14 -14.70
C HIS A 147 -7.66 -13.23 -13.28
N ARG A 148 -8.39 -14.30 -13.06
CA ARG A 148 -8.89 -14.67 -11.73
C ARG A 148 -7.75 -14.77 -10.72
N MET A 149 -7.93 -14.16 -9.57
CA MET A 149 -7.10 -14.37 -8.40
C MET A 149 -7.68 -15.51 -7.55
N SER A 150 -6.90 -16.54 -7.28
CA SER A 150 -7.34 -17.62 -6.38
C SER A 150 -7.40 -17.15 -4.93
N ASP A 151 -8.15 -17.87 -4.09
CA ASP A 151 -8.21 -17.57 -2.64
C ASP A 151 -6.82 -17.70 -1.97
N GLU A 152 -5.93 -18.57 -2.46
CA GLU A 152 -4.57 -18.72 -1.98
C GLU A 152 -3.72 -17.47 -2.33
N GLN A 153 -3.77 -17.02 -3.59
CA GLN A 153 -3.11 -15.78 -4.01
C GLN A 153 -3.62 -14.59 -3.20
N LEU A 154 -4.93 -14.43 -3.07
CA LEU A 154 -5.53 -13.36 -2.29
C LEU A 154 -5.09 -13.41 -0.81
N SER A 155 -5.08 -14.59 -0.20
CA SER A 155 -4.64 -14.77 1.18
C SER A 155 -3.15 -14.46 1.37
N SER A 156 -2.33 -14.62 0.33
CA SER A 156 -0.92 -14.24 0.37
C SER A 156 -0.69 -12.73 0.35
N LEU A 157 -1.67 -11.95 -0.11
CA LEU A 157 -1.61 -10.48 -0.15
C LEU A 157 -2.11 -9.82 1.14
N ILE A 158 -2.91 -10.52 1.94
CA ILE A 158 -3.47 -10.00 3.20
C ILE A 158 -2.78 -10.72 4.35
N THR A 159 -2.05 -9.99 5.17
CA THR A 159 -1.32 -10.56 6.29
C THR A 159 -1.79 -9.99 7.63
N HIS A 160 -1.77 -10.83 8.67
CA HIS A 160 -2.03 -10.44 10.07
C HIS A 160 -0.73 -10.29 10.86
N GLY A 161 0.40 -10.34 10.15
CA GLY A 161 1.75 -10.28 10.72
C GLY A 161 2.31 -8.86 10.83
N PRO A 162 3.52 -8.75 11.36
CA PRO A 162 4.18 -7.46 11.55
C PRO A 162 4.73 -6.83 10.26
N ALA A 163 4.79 -7.57 9.15
CA ALA A 163 5.40 -7.13 7.91
C ALA A 163 4.56 -7.53 6.67
N LEU A 164 4.81 -6.85 5.56
CA LEU A 164 4.26 -7.18 4.25
C LEU A 164 4.78 -8.53 3.73
N PRO A 165 4.04 -9.18 2.80
CA PRO A 165 4.55 -10.33 2.09
C PRO A 165 5.82 -9.97 1.29
N THR A 166 6.71 -10.95 1.07
CA THR A 166 7.97 -10.75 0.36
C THR A 166 7.80 -10.29 -1.09
N SER A 167 6.63 -10.50 -1.68
CA SER A 167 6.28 -9.98 -3.00
C SER A 167 6.26 -8.44 -3.07
N ALA A 168 6.14 -7.75 -1.93
CA ALA A 168 6.23 -6.30 -1.84
C ALA A 168 7.69 -5.77 -1.76
N ASP A 169 8.67 -6.60 -1.43
CA ASP A 169 10.07 -6.21 -1.20
C ASP A 169 10.72 -5.42 -2.36
N PRO A 170 10.39 -5.68 -3.65
CA PRO A 170 10.93 -4.88 -4.76
C PRO A 170 10.50 -3.42 -4.76
N TYR A 171 9.37 -3.10 -4.14
CA TYR A 171 8.76 -1.76 -4.19
C TYR A 171 9.05 -0.95 -2.94
N PHE A 172 8.81 -1.54 -1.76
CA PHE A 172 8.97 -0.89 -0.45
C PHE A 172 8.92 -1.92 0.68
N ARG A 173 9.12 -1.43 1.90
CA ARG A 173 8.98 -2.22 3.13
C ARG A 173 8.04 -1.49 4.08
N LEU A 174 7.18 -2.25 4.73
CA LEU A 174 6.33 -1.80 5.83
C LEU A 174 6.44 -2.82 6.94
N ASP A 175 6.84 -2.36 8.13
CA ASP A 175 6.97 -3.19 9.32
C ASP A 175 6.22 -2.53 10.48
N ARG A 176 5.35 -3.30 11.14
CA ARG A 176 4.77 -2.90 12.41
C ARG A 176 5.70 -3.31 13.54
N ARG A 177 6.12 -2.36 14.35
CA ARG A 177 7.10 -2.59 15.41
C ARG A 177 6.63 -1.99 16.73
N ARG A 178 6.81 -2.75 17.80
CA ARG A 178 6.82 -2.21 19.15
C ARG A 178 8.26 -1.86 19.52
N LEU A 179 8.48 -0.60 19.81
CA LEU A 179 9.77 -0.05 20.20
C LEU A 179 9.73 0.22 21.71
N GLU A 180 10.64 -0.41 22.43
CA GLU A 180 10.81 -0.24 23.87
C GLU A 180 12.00 0.67 24.16
N ASP A 181 12.14 1.05 25.44
CA ASP A 181 13.29 1.85 25.90
C ASP A 181 14.63 1.21 25.50
N GLY A 182 15.52 1.99 24.89
CA GLY A 182 16.78 1.51 24.36
C GLY A 182 16.73 0.89 22.94
N SER A 183 15.54 0.72 22.33
CA SER A 183 15.43 0.30 20.94
C SER A 183 16.21 1.24 20.01
N ILE A 184 16.72 0.67 18.92
CA ILE A 184 17.45 1.43 17.88
C ILE A 184 16.72 1.27 16.55
N LEU A 185 16.49 2.38 15.89
CA LEU A 185 16.04 2.43 14.50
C LEU A 185 17.27 2.57 13.60
N ASP A 186 17.28 1.77 12.53
CA ASP A 186 18.37 1.79 11.57
C ASP A 186 18.46 3.12 10.82
N ALA A 187 19.68 3.48 10.45
CA ALA A 187 19.94 4.60 9.56
C ALA A 187 19.24 4.43 8.22
N GLY A 188 18.97 5.53 7.55
CA GLY A 188 18.33 5.58 6.24
C GLY A 188 16.93 6.20 6.28
N PHE A 189 16.41 6.48 5.09
CA PHE A 189 15.10 7.09 4.96
C PHE A 189 14.00 6.18 5.52
N ALA A 190 13.13 6.74 6.35
CA ALA A 190 11.92 6.08 6.81
C ALA A 190 10.83 7.11 7.14
N VAL A 191 9.58 6.69 6.97
CA VAL A 191 8.42 7.35 7.57
C VAL A 191 7.91 6.47 8.71
N LEU A 192 7.77 7.05 9.90
CA LEU A 192 7.21 6.39 11.06
C LEU A 192 5.84 6.99 11.34
N ILE A 193 4.81 6.15 11.43
CA ILE A 193 3.50 6.55 11.94
C ILE A 193 3.37 5.93 13.34
N VAL A 194 3.20 6.77 14.35
CA VAL A 194 3.03 6.32 15.75
C VAL A 194 1.57 5.94 15.95
N VAL A 195 1.30 4.64 16.07
CA VAL A 195 -0.07 4.11 16.20
C VAL A 195 -0.46 3.86 17.65
N GLY A 196 0.50 3.92 18.61
CA GLY A 196 0.22 3.75 20.03
C GLY A 196 1.39 4.16 20.91
N GLY A 197 1.10 4.46 22.18
CA GLY A 197 2.09 4.81 23.18
C GLY A 197 2.66 6.22 23.07
N ALA A 198 3.74 6.48 23.80
CA ALA A 198 4.48 7.73 23.77
C ALA A 198 5.95 7.48 24.11
N GLY A 199 6.83 8.33 23.61
CA GLY A 199 8.26 8.20 23.81
C GLY A 199 9.05 9.39 23.31
N ARG A 200 10.33 9.15 23.07
CA ARG A 200 11.26 10.14 22.56
C ARG A 200 12.22 9.49 21.57
N LEU A 201 12.38 10.09 20.43
CA LEU A 201 13.41 9.75 19.48
C LEU A 201 14.62 10.67 19.69
N SER A 202 15.82 10.12 19.73
CA SER A 202 17.05 10.90 19.91
C SER A 202 18.15 10.45 18.99
N ARG A 203 18.93 11.43 18.50
CA ARG A 203 20.10 11.25 17.66
C ARG A 203 21.07 12.39 17.93
N ASP A 204 22.32 12.05 18.28
CA ASP A 204 23.33 13.02 18.72
C ASP A 204 22.80 13.90 19.85
N ASP A 205 22.81 15.21 19.70
CA ASP A 205 22.31 16.22 20.63
C ASP A 205 20.83 16.59 20.39
N ARG A 206 20.16 15.99 19.40
CA ARG A 206 18.79 16.29 19.05
C ARG A 206 17.83 15.24 19.59
N SER A 207 16.68 15.68 20.04
CA SER A 207 15.61 14.77 20.42
C SER A 207 14.22 15.38 20.17
N VAL A 208 13.26 14.51 19.87
CA VAL A 208 11.84 14.86 19.65
C VAL A 208 10.95 13.93 20.47
N ALA A 209 9.99 14.50 21.19
CA ALA A 209 8.93 13.72 21.81
C ALA A 209 7.95 13.24 20.72
N ILE A 210 7.46 12.02 20.86
CA ILE A 210 6.49 11.42 19.96
C ILE A 210 5.37 10.74 20.74
N GLN A 211 4.18 10.72 20.18
CA GLN A 211 3.00 10.08 20.76
C GLN A 211 2.08 9.54 19.66
N SER A 212 1.11 8.74 20.05
CA SER A 212 0.09 8.22 19.12
C SER A 212 -0.53 9.34 18.28
N GLY A 213 -0.60 9.14 16.96
CA GLY A 213 -1.04 10.12 15.96
C GLY A 213 0.08 10.92 15.29
N ASP A 214 1.30 10.90 15.83
CA ASP A 214 2.43 11.58 15.21
C ASP A 214 2.96 10.83 13.98
N THR A 215 3.43 11.59 12.99
CA THR A 215 4.18 11.09 11.84
C THR A 215 5.57 11.71 11.86
N VAL A 216 6.60 10.87 11.76
CA VAL A 216 8.01 11.30 11.83
C VAL A 216 8.75 10.84 10.57
N LEU A 217 9.50 11.77 9.99
CA LEU A 217 10.40 11.49 8.88
C LEU A 217 11.83 11.26 9.42
N LEU A 218 12.41 10.11 9.09
CA LEU A 218 13.83 9.83 9.30
C LEU A 218 14.58 10.13 8.02
N GLU A 219 15.57 11.02 8.10
CA GLU A 219 16.38 11.42 6.95
C GLU A 219 17.37 10.33 6.54
N HIS A 220 17.61 10.18 5.25
CA HIS A 220 18.53 9.16 4.69
C HIS A 220 19.95 9.22 5.31
N ALA A 221 20.51 10.41 5.50
CA ALA A 221 21.86 10.62 6.01
C ALA A 221 21.94 10.71 7.55
N GLY A 222 20.83 10.43 8.24
CA GLY A 222 20.67 10.79 9.64
C GLY A 222 21.30 9.87 10.69
N GLY A 223 21.87 8.72 10.33
CA GLY A 223 22.44 7.78 11.30
C GLY A 223 21.36 7.03 12.13
N LEU A 224 21.80 6.31 13.15
CA LEU A 224 20.93 5.54 14.05
C LEU A 224 20.12 6.47 14.95
N VAL A 225 18.86 6.07 15.22
CA VAL A 225 17.97 6.80 16.14
C VAL A 225 17.69 5.92 17.35
N ARG A 226 17.88 6.45 18.55
CA ARG A 226 17.55 5.78 19.82
C ARG A 226 16.15 6.14 20.24
N VAL A 227 15.46 5.15 20.80
CA VAL A 227 14.12 5.30 21.34
C VAL A 227 14.18 5.26 22.87
N ALA A 228 13.46 6.17 23.53
CA ALA A 228 13.18 6.12 24.96
C ALA A 228 11.66 6.07 25.17
N GLY A 229 11.20 5.23 26.09
CA GLY A 229 9.78 4.97 26.33
C GLY A 229 9.29 3.74 25.57
N SER A 230 7.97 3.64 25.36
CA SER A 230 7.34 2.51 24.67
C SER A 230 6.34 3.02 23.64
N VAL A 231 6.57 2.71 22.38
CA VAL A 231 5.72 3.17 21.25
C VAL A 231 5.50 2.04 20.25
N ASP A 232 4.28 1.97 19.73
CA ASP A 232 3.93 1.14 18.59
C ASP A 232 3.97 2.00 17.34
N VAL A 233 4.76 1.57 16.35
CA VAL A 233 4.96 2.32 15.09
C VAL A 233 4.71 1.43 13.88
N VAL A 234 4.25 2.06 12.80
CA VAL A 234 4.34 1.54 11.44
C VAL A 234 5.53 2.21 10.79
N GLU A 235 6.55 1.43 10.49
CA GLU A 235 7.79 1.88 9.87
C GLU A 235 7.74 1.58 8.37
N MET A 236 7.81 2.61 7.55
CA MET A 236 7.75 2.54 6.09
C MET A 236 9.07 2.98 5.48
N ARG A 237 9.66 2.13 4.64
CA ARG A 237 11.00 2.36 4.06
C ARG A 237 11.02 2.05 2.56
N PRO A 238 11.95 2.67 1.81
CA PRO A 238 12.25 2.28 0.43
C PRO A 238 12.63 0.78 0.32
N PRO A 239 12.61 0.21 -0.89
CA PRO A 239 13.10 -1.14 -1.11
C PRO A 239 14.59 -1.25 -0.72
N VAL A 240 15.01 -2.46 -0.38
CA VAL A 240 16.44 -2.71 -0.14
C VAL A 240 17.20 -2.55 -1.46
N SER A 241 18.16 -1.64 -1.51
CA SER A 241 19.03 -1.52 -2.69
C SER A 241 19.74 -2.85 -2.96
N ALA A 242 19.75 -3.30 -4.20
CA ALA A 242 20.36 -4.58 -4.60
C ALA A 242 21.86 -4.73 -4.17
N THR A 243 22.52 -3.63 -3.81
CA THR A 243 23.89 -3.61 -3.30
C THR A 243 24.01 -3.92 -1.79
N ALA A 244 22.90 -4.06 -1.05
CA ALA A 244 22.91 -4.25 0.41
C ALA A 244 22.46 -5.67 0.85
N SER A 245 22.23 -6.60 -0.06
CA SER A 245 21.68 -7.94 0.21
C SER A 245 22.71 -8.93 0.74
N THR A 246 23.32 -8.66 1.92
CA THR A 246 24.14 -9.68 2.61
C THR A 246 23.93 -9.72 4.13
N LYS A 247 22.84 -9.21 4.65
CA LYS A 247 22.42 -9.47 6.05
C LYS A 247 21.02 -10.05 6.09
N GLN A 248 20.98 -11.36 6.36
CA GLN A 248 19.76 -12.14 6.57
C GLN A 248 18.80 -11.47 7.55
N ARG A 249 17.52 -11.40 7.17
CA ARG A 249 16.40 -11.19 8.11
C ARG A 249 16.44 -12.30 9.17
N PRO A 250 16.34 -12.00 10.47
CA PRO A 250 16.17 -13.05 11.46
C PRO A 250 14.82 -13.74 11.22
N ALA A 251 14.85 -15.06 11.13
CA ALA A 251 13.65 -15.89 11.03
C ALA A 251 12.74 -15.60 12.24
N ALA A 252 11.45 -15.43 12.00
CA ALA A 252 10.44 -15.36 13.04
C ALA A 252 10.50 -16.64 13.88
N ALA A 253 10.74 -16.51 15.18
CA ALA A 253 10.73 -17.64 16.09
C ALA A 253 9.29 -18.18 16.18
N GLU A 254 9.09 -19.40 15.70
CA GLU A 254 7.90 -20.19 15.98
C GLU A 254 7.81 -20.41 17.51
N GLN A 255 6.90 -19.75 18.16
CA GLN A 255 6.50 -20.13 19.51
C GLN A 255 5.59 -21.35 19.41
N GLN A 256 6.17 -22.52 19.61
CA GLN A 256 5.42 -23.73 19.97
C GLN A 256 4.74 -23.50 21.32
N VAL A 257 3.41 -23.48 21.32
CA VAL A 257 2.60 -23.59 22.53
C VAL A 257 2.41 -25.08 22.80
N SER A 258 2.94 -25.51 23.92
CA SER A 258 2.65 -26.83 24.54
C SER A 258 1.32 -26.78 25.23
#